data_cb81194c6c161eac6f6050b32b0f7600
#
_entry.id   cb81194c6c161eac6f6050b32b0f7600
#
_cell.length_a   1.000
_cell.length_b   1.000
_cell.length_c   1.000
_cell.angle_alpha   90.00
_cell.angle_beta   90.00
_cell.angle_gamma   90.00
#
_symmetry.space_group_name_H-M   'P 1'
#
loop_
_entity.id
_entity.type
_entity.pdbx_description
1 polymer ?
#
loop_
_entity_poly.entity_id
_entity_poly.type
_entity_poly.pdbx_seq_one_letter_code
_entity_poly.pdbx_strand_id
1 'polypeptide(L)'
;MRKLSPANVWLMDVDNFIQRYALKEVTSTFIYAPSSNLFHPQGFFSEEIFGQLNSPQRLTTFAYINLNIDVLSPHIFKNVIDLKPFYHEVMQGKVYAVFDEVTSELIPSIRENENAGTGFVFFMKQFPKLVFQKTSSATRNNKIKTIELSKKDGTAIINKMIVSPAGVRDAKEIGGRISIEEINKKYSSLLRTADSVKTAKENPVIEQFYDGIKYNVQLKVYEIYAYYKNFYEGKKGFGQGQYAHRALVYGTRNVITSSQLLGKTPDDPAYHKYDETIVPVFQAAKAFQPLVIHELKRIFYNQIFTLGSTRVPAIDPKTLKVLYVDVTSAQVTEAMSTKTSEDLIALFQNVHMRNKPVIIKDAENKPYYISLVYDLGDEIYSFTNIDNFKELLAKNEPEKANAFDIKKVRPITYVEMIYIATYQATLGRHGTVTRYPAIEIGSIYPTKVKVATTVPSRTIKFKSQYMPEQEVVMPMYPIIDKSSYLDSCILHPSRTPGLGAEIIMLLWIVQK
;
A
#
# COMPACT_ATOMS: atom_id res chain seq x y z
N MET A 1 -7.24 -11.81 25.71
CA MET A 1 -7.04 -11.85 24.24
C MET A 1 -8.40 -11.88 23.56
N ARG A 2 -8.82 -10.81 22.87
CA ARG A 2 -9.96 -10.88 21.96
C ARG A 2 -9.59 -11.83 20.83
N LYS A 3 -10.27 -12.97 20.68
CA LYS A 3 -10.16 -13.78 19.47
C LYS A 3 -10.59 -12.91 18.32
N LEU A 4 -9.64 -12.54 17.46
CA LEU A 4 -9.96 -11.88 16.19
C LEU A 4 -10.87 -12.84 15.42
N SER A 5 -12.12 -12.43 15.22
CA SER A 5 -13.02 -13.13 14.31
C SER A 5 -12.38 -13.13 12.94
N PRO A 6 -12.23 -14.27 12.24
CA PRO A 6 -11.76 -14.24 10.86
C PRO A 6 -12.66 -13.30 10.08
N ALA A 7 -12.06 -12.48 9.21
CA ALA A 7 -12.80 -11.59 8.35
C ALA A 7 -13.84 -12.41 7.58
N ASN A 8 -15.12 -12.03 7.67
CA ASN A 8 -16.17 -12.64 6.88
C ASN A 8 -15.97 -12.19 5.44
N VAL A 9 -15.69 -13.13 4.56
CA VAL A 9 -15.69 -12.88 3.13
C VAL A 9 -17.15 -12.93 2.68
N TRP A 10 -17.70 -11.74 2.37
CA TRP A 10 -19.03 -11.63 1.79
C TRP A 10 -18.94 -11.89 0.30
N LEU A 11 -19.71 -12.86 -0.22
CA LEU A 11 -19.87 -13.00 -1.64
C LEU A 11 -20.81 -11.92 -2.16
N MET A 12 -20.52 -11.42 -3.37
CA MET A 12 -21.36 -10.41 -4.01
C MET A 12 -22.72 -11.01 -4.36
N ASP A 13 -23.77 -10.33 -3.94
CA ASP A 13 -25.13 -10.58 -4.43
C ASP A 13 -25.24 -9.98 -5.83
N VAL A 14 -25.19 -10.86 -6.83
CA VAL A 14 -25.15 -10.49 -8.25
C VAL A 14 -26.43 -9.77 -8.68
N ASP A 15 -27.60 -10.25 -8.23
CA ASP A 15 -28.88 -9.66 -8.60
C ASP A 15 -29.06 -8.28 -8.00
N ASN A 16 -28.72 -8.09 -6.74
CA ASN A 16 -28.73 -6.77 -6.10
C ASN A 16 -27.76 -5.81 -6.81
N PHE A 17 -26.56 -6.29 -7.19
CA PHE A 17 -25.59 -5.47 -7.90
C PHE A 17 -26.12 -5.02 -9.26
N ILE A 18 -26.74 -5.92 -10.03
CA ILE A 18 -27.35 -5.60 -11.32
C ILE A 18 -28.46 -4.56 -11.17
N GLN A 19 -29.34 -4.73 -10.20
CA GLN A 19 -30.45 -3.81 -9.95
C GLN A 19 -29.96 -2.44 -9.49
N ARG A 20 -29.05 -2.41 -8.52
CA ARG A 20 -28.52 -1.18 -7.95
C ARG A 20 -27.83 -0.27 -8.96
N TYR A 21 -27.12 -0.86 -9.92
CA TYR A 21 -26.36 -0.13 -10.93
C TYR A 21 -27.02 -0.14 -12.31
N ALA A 22 -28.24 -0.68 -12.42
CA ALA A 22 -29.00 -0.79 -13.66
C ALA A 22 -28.17 -1.36 -14.83
N LEU A 23 -27.47 -2.49 -14.57
CA LEU A 23 -26.55 -3.08 -15.53
C LEU A 23 -27.33 -3.64 -16.73
N LYS A 24 -26.74 -3.48 -17.92
CA LYS A 24 -27.27 -4.00 -19.17
C LYS A 24 -26.72 -5.38 -19.47
N GLU A 25 -27.50 -6.19 -20.19
CA GLU A 25 -27.10 -7.52 -20.63
C GLU A 25 -26.25 -7.45 -21.89
N VAL A 26 -25.20 -8.28 -21.96
CA VAL A 26 -24.45 -8.54 -23.19
C VAL A 26 -24.99 -9.83 -23.83
N THR A 27 -25.47 -9.72 -25.08
CA THR A 27 -26.10 -10.84 -25.78
C THR A 27 -25.41 -11.22 -27.09
N SER A 28 -24.36 -10.44 -27.51
CA SER A 28 -23.66 -10.72 -28.76
C SER A 28 -22.15 -10.91 -28.52
N THR A 29 -21.58 -11.89 -29.21
CA THR A 29 -20.13 -12.13 -29.26
C THR A 29 -19.42 -11.35 -30.36
N PHE A 30 -20.17 -10.68 -31.24
CA PHE A 30 -19.59 -9.87 -32.31
C PHE A 30 -18.94 -8.61 -31.77
N ILE A 31 -17.79 -8.25 -32.35
CA ILE A 31 -17.06 -7.02 -31.99
C ILE A 31 -17.74 -5.83 -32.68
N TYR A 32 -17.99 -5.96 -33.97
CA TYR A 32 -18.59 -4.92 -34.80
C TYR A 32 -20.01 -5.26 -35.19
N ALA A 33 -20.80 -4.24 -35.45
CA ALA A 33 -22.11 -4.36 -36.04
C ALA A 33 -22.00 -4.84 -37.50
N PRO A 34 -22.96 -5.65 -37.99
CA PRO A 34 -22.98 -6.01 -39.38
C PRO A 34 -22.91 -4.79 -40.29
N SER A 35 -22.05 -4.82 -41.31
CA SER A 35 -21.91 -3.78 -42.33
C SER A 35 -21.42 -2.41 -41.81
N SER A 36 -20.84 -2.33 -40.61
CA SER A 36 -20.26 -1.08 -40.09
C SER A 36 -18.97 -1.33 -39.30
N ASN A 37 -18.15 -0.29 -39.16
CA ASN A 37 -16.96 -0.32 -38.30
C ASN A 37 -17.29 0.10 -36.85
N LEU A 38 -18.57 0.25 -36.50
CA LEU A 38 -19.01 0.58 -35.15
C LEU A 38 -19.14 -0.69 -34.31
N PHE A 39 -18.88 -0.58 -33.02
CA PHE A 39 -19.07 -1.70 -32.11
C PHE A 39 -20.51 -2.19 -32.09
N HIS A 40 -20.68 -3.51 -31.96
CA HIS A 40 -21.99 -4.11 -31.87
C HIS A 40 -22.75 -3.58 -30.65
N PRO A 41 -24.00 -3.07 -30.79
CA PRO A 41 -24.71 -2.38 -29.68
C PRO A 41 -24.97 -3.29 -28.48
N GLN A 42 -25.05 -4.61 -28.66
CA GLN A 42 -25.24 -5.60 -27.59
C GLN A 42 -23.98 -6.44 -27.33
N GLY A 43 -22.82 -6.01 -27.84
CA GLY A 43 -21.54 -6.73 -27.72
C GLY A 43 -20.70 -6.32 -26.53
N PHE A 44 -19.60 -7.02 -26.35
CA PHE A 44 -18.64 -6.80 -25.26
C PHE A 44 -17.92 -5.45 -25.30
N PHE A 45 -17.97 -4.74 -26.42
CA PHE A 45 -17.34 -3.42 -26.62
C PHE A 45 -18.36 -2.33 -26.92
N SER A 46 -19.64 -2.59 -26.73
CA SER A 46 -20.76 -1.66 -27.00
C SER A 46 -20.56 -0.32 -26.31
N GLU A 47 -20.77 0.76 -27.06
CA GLU A 47 -20.81 2.11 -26.49
C GLU A 47 -22.12 2.38 -25.76
N GLU A 48 -23.22 1.73 -26.16
CA GLU A 48 -24.53 1.83 -25.50
C GLU A 48 -24.54 1.18 -24.11
N ILE A 49 -23.75 0.12 -23.93
CA ILE A 49 -23.66 -0.61 -22.66
C ILE A 49 -22.60 0.04 -21.76
N PHE A 50 -21.39 0.29 -22.29
CA PHE A 50 -20.23 0.67 -21.48
C PHE A 50 -19.85 2.14 -21.56
N GLY A 51 -20.47 2.92 -22.47
CA GLY A 51 -20.11 4.31 -22.73
C GLY A 51 -19.14 4.47 -23.90
N GLN A 52 -19.01 5.69 -24.38
CA GLN A 52 -18.18 6.07 -25.53
C GLN A 52 -16.71 5.77 -25.30
N LEU A 53 -15.95 5.58 -26.38
CA LEU A 53 -14.50 5.40 -26.33
C LEU A 53 -13.82 6.55 -25.55
N ASN A 54 -12.85 6.21 -24.75
CA ASN A 54 -12.09 7.13 -23.89
C ASN A 54 -12.90 7.90 -22.83
N SER A 55 -14.18 7.57 -22.62
CA SER A 55 -14.97 8.19 -21.56
C SER A 55 -14.65 7.59 -20.19
N PRO A 56 -14.77 8.35 -19.08
CA PRO A 56 -14.65 7.80 -17.72
C PRO A 56 -15.68 6.72 -17.43
N GLN A 57 -16.89 6.85 -18.01
CA GLN A 57 -17.96 5.87 -17.87
C GLN A 57 -17.52 4.49 -18.35
N ARG A 58 -16.77 4.42 -19.47
CA ARG A 58 -16.27 3.15 -20.03
C ARG A 58 -15.32 2.40 -19.12
N LEU A 59 -14.67 3.08 -18.17
CA LEU A 59 -13.79 2.49 -17.15
C LEU A 59 -14.53 1.97 -15.92
N THR A 60 -15.79 2.39 -15.71
CA THR A 60 -16.52 2.12 -14.47
C THR A 60 -17.83 1.34 -14.67
N THR A 61 -18.38 1.30 -15.90
CA THR A 61 -19.65 0.63 -16.18
C THR A 61 -19.46 -0.87 -16.40
N PHE A 62 -20.11 -1.65 -15.55
CA PHE A 62 -20.20 -3.10 -15.66
C PHE A 62 -21.42 -3.50 -16.53
N ALA A 63 -21.43 -4.76 -16.95
CA ALA A 63 -22.55 -5.41 -17.62
C ALA A 63 -22.73 -6.84 -17.06
N TYR A 64 -23.65 -7.60 -17.59
CA TYR A 64 -23.80 -9.02 -17.22
C TYR A 64 -24.12 -9.90 -18.40
N ILE A 65 -23.84 -11.21 -18.24
CA ILE A 65 -24.24 -12.29 -19.11
C ILE A 65 -25.26 -13.13 -18.37
N ASN A 66 -26.39 -13.44 -19.01
CA ASN A 66 -27.35 -14.41 -18.49
C ASN A 66 -26.84 -15.84 -18.78
N LEU A 67 -26.75 -16.68 -17.75
CA LEU A 67 -26.24 -18.05 -17.88
C LEU A 67 -27.31 -19.04 -18.33
N ASN A 68 -28.57 -18.63 -18.29
CA ASN A 68 -29.75 -19.47 -18.61
C ASN A 68 -29.92 -20.72 -17.70
N ILE A 69 -29.06 -20.88 -16.72
CA ILE A 69 -29.10 -21.95 -15.70
C ILE A 69 -28.54 -21.43 -14.38
N ASP A 70 -28.87 -22.16 -13.32
CA ASP A 70 -28.25 -21.97 -12.01
C ASP A 70 -26.91 -22.72 -11.94
N VAL A 71 -25.87 -22.04 -11.49
CA VAL A 71 -24.53 -22.59 -11.24
C VAL A 71 -24.04 -22.19 -9.86
N LEU A 72 -23.08 -22.92 -9.32
CA LEU A 72 -22.39 -22.48 -8.10
C LEU A 72 -21.59 -21.22 -8.36
N SER A 73 -21.63 -20.27 -7.42
CA SER A 73 -20.69 -19.16 -7.41
C SER A 73 -19.26 -19.71 -7.50
N PRO A 74 -18.36 -19.11 -8.29
CA PRO A 74 -17.03 -19.68 -8.57
C PRO A 74 -16.22 -20.01 -7.32
N HIS A 75 -16.31 -19.17 -6.29
CA HIS A 75 -15.63 -19.38 -5.02
C HIS A 75 -16.19 -20.58 -4.26
N ILE A 76 -17.53 -20.75 -4.28
CA ILE A 76 -18.21 -21.91 -3.67
C ILE A 76 -17.87 -23.18 -4.42
N PHE A 77 -17.91 -23.16 -5.76
CA PHE A 77 -17.49 -24.28 -6.59
C PHE A 77 -16.09 -24.78 -6.24
N LYS A 78 -15.13 -23.85 -6.13
CA LYS A 78 -13.75 -24.18 -5.72
C LYS A 78 -13.69 -24.78 -4.32
N ASN A 79 -14.39 -24.19 -3.36
CA ASN A 79 -14.42 -24.72 -1.99
C ASN A 79 -15.03 -26.12 -1.91
N VAL A 80 -16.09 -26.38 -2.65
CA VAL A 80 -16.75 -27.71 -2.72
C VAL A 80 -15.77 -28.76 -3.24
N ILE A 81 -15.09 -28.49 -4.34
CA ILE A 81 -14.11 -29.41 -4.94
C ILE A 81 -12.93 -29.65 -3.98
N ASP A 82 -12.42 -28.60 -3.35
CA ASP A 82 -11.30 -28.72 -2.40
C ASP A 82 -11.67 -29.51 -1.14
N LEU A 83 -12.90 -29.43 -0.68
CA LEU A 83 -13.39 -30.15 0.49
C LEU A 83 -13.69 -31.63 0.20
N LYS A 84 -14.27 -31.92 -0.97
CA LYS A 84 -14.70 -33.25 -1.39
C LYS A 84 -14.44 -33.41 -2.90
N PRO A 85 -13.24 -33.85 -3.34
CA PRO A 85 -12.92 -34.09 -4.75
C PRO A 85 -13.91 -35.04 -5.44
N PHE A 86 -14.45 -36.03 -4.72
CA PHE A 86 -15.48 -36.95 -5.19
C PHE A 86 -16.73 -36.22 -5.77
N TYR A 87 -17.10 -35.06 -5.19
CA TYR A 87 -18.24 -34.28 -5.73
C TYR A 87 -17.98 -33.72 -7.12
N HIS A 88 -16.70 -33.45 -7.42
CA HIS A 88 -16.30 -33.04 -8.77
C HIS A 88 -16.51 -34.17 -9.80
N GLU A 89 -16.18 -35.40 -9.44
CA GLU A 89 -16.37 -36.57 -10.28
C GLU A 89 -17.87 -36.86 -10.51
N VAL A 90 -18.69 -36.66 -9.47
CA VAL A 90 -20.16 -36.70 -9.60
C VAL A 90 -20.67 -35.65 -10.57
N MET A 91 -20.26 -34.39 -10.44
CA MET A 91 -20.66 -33.31 -11.34
C MET A 91 -20.25 -33.55 -12.80
N GLN A 92 -19.13 -34.25 -13.01
CA GLN A 92 -18.64 -34.64 -14.34
C GLN A 92 -19.44 -35.83 -14.97
N GLY A 93 -20.31 -36.47 -14.21
CA GLY A 93 -21.02 -37.67 -14.68
C GLY A 93 -20.14 -38.93 -14.69
N LYS A 94 -18.98 -38.94 -14.05
CA LYS A 94 -18.06 -40.07 -14.03
C LYS A 94 -18.40 -41.13 -13.01
N VAL A 95 -19.00 -40.72 -11.90
CA VAL A 95 -19.37 -41.63 -10.80
C VAL A 95 -20.80 -41.39 -10.36
N TYR A 96 -21.44 -42.45 -9.88
CA TYR A 96 -22.77 -42.38 -9.30
C TYR A 96 -22.68 -42.14 -7.79
N ALA A 97 -23.63 -41.41 -7.25
CA ALA A 97 -23.73 -41.13 -5.83
C ALA A 97 -25.19 -41.21 -5.36
N VAL A 98 -25.38 -41.53 -4.10
CA VAL A 98 -26.65 -41.44 -3.41
C VAL A 98 -26.55 -40.43 -2.28
N PHE A 99 -27.64 -39.71 -2.00
CA PHE A 99 -27.69 -38.79 -0.86
C PHE A 99 -27.98 -39.60 0.41
N ASP A 100 -27.09 -39.57 1.37
CA ASP A 100 -27.27 -40.17 2.69
C ASP A 100 -27.91 -39.13 3.64
N GLU A 101 -29.12 -39.46 4.09
CA GLU A 101 -29.87 -38.59 5.00
C GLU A 101 -29.26 -38.48 6.40
N VAL A 102 -28.50 -39.49 6.84
CA VAL A 102 -27.87 -39.51 8.17
C VAL A 102 -26.69 -38.56 8.24
N THR A 103 -25.83 -38.61 7.24
CA THR A 103 -24.62 -37.77 7.19
C THR A 103 -24.86 -36.45 6.45
N SER A 104 -25.95 -36.33 5.70
CA SER A 104 -26.23 -35.23 4.78
C SER A 104 -25.11 -35.03 3.74
N GLU A 105 -24.47 -36.10 3.30
CA GLU A 105 -23.42 -36.12 2.30
C GLU A 105 -23.80 -36.99 1.09
N LEU A 106 -23.11 -36.80 -0.04
CA LEU A 106 -23.16 -37.75 -1.12
C LEU A 106 -22.12 -38.86 -0.88
N ILE A 107 -22.57 -40.11 -0.96
CA ILE A 107 -21.73 -41.31 -0.85
C ILE A 107 -21.67 -42.03 -2.20
N PRO A 108 -20.54 -42.71 -2.53
CA PRO A 108 -20.42 -43.47 -3.77
C PRO A 108 -21.48 -44.53 -3.86
N SER A 109 -22.00 -44.73 -5.08
CA SER A 109 -23.03 -45.75 -5.40
C SER A 109 -22.78 -46.36 -6.78
N ILE A 110 -23.51 -47.41 -7.11
CA ILE A 110 -23.49 -48.04 -8.41
C ILE A 110 -24.73 -47.59 -9.21
N ARG A 111 -24.67 -47.74 -10.54
CA ARG A 111 -25.72 -47.30 -11.47
C ARG A 111 -27.06 -48.01 -11.24
N GLU A 112 -26.98 -49.24 -10.77
CA GLU A 112 -28.14 -50.12 -10.55
C GLU A 112 -28.96 -49.74 -9.31
N ASN A 113 -28.49 -48.84 -8.49
CA ASN A 113 -29.24 -48.32 -7.35
C ASN A 113 -30.25 -47.27 -7.81
N GLU A 114 -31.53 -47.53 -7.60
CA GLU A 114 -32.66 -46.66 -8.03
C GLU A 114 -32.55 -45.21 -7.47
N ASN A 115 -31.93 -45.05 -6.31
CA ASN A 115 -31.76 -43.73 -5.67
C ASN A 115 -30.44 -43.05 -6.07
N ALA A 116 -29.58 -43.69 -6.86
CA ALA A 116 -28.32 -43.13 -7.29
C ALA A 116 -28.53 -42.18 -8.48
N GLY A 117 -27.73 -41.09 -8.47
CA GLY A 117 -27.68 -40.15 -9.55
C GLY A 117 -26.25 -39.73 -9.86
N THR A 118 -26.10 -39.14 -11.03
CA THR A 118 -24.81 -38.59 -11.48
C THR A 118 -25.05 -37.33 -12.29
N GLY A 119 -24.00 -36.54 -12.51
CA GLY A 119 -24.02 -35.35 -13.33
C GLY A 119 -24.30 -34.05 -12.57
N PHE A 120 -24.21 -32.95 -13.31
CA PHE A 120 -24.29 -31.60 -12.74
C PHE A 120 -25.68 -31.27 -12.19
N VAL A 121 -26.74 -31.65 -12.92
CA VAL A 121 -28.13 -31.39 -12.50
C VAL A 121 -28.44 -32.15 -11.20
N PHE A 122 -28.06 -33.42 -11.12
CA PHE A 122 -28.21 -34.21 -9.90
C PHE A 122 -27.50 -33.55 -8.73
N PHE A 123 -26.24 -33.15 -8.92
CA PHE A 123 -25.48 -32.48 -7.86
C PHE A 123 -26.16 -31.18 -7.41
N MET A 124 -26.56 -30.31 -8.34
CA MET A 124 -27.20 -29.02 -8.01
C MET A 124 -28.52 -29.21 -7.24
N LYS A 125 -29.28 -30.25 -7.54
CA LYS A 125 -30.50 -30.61 -6.79
C LYS A 125 -30.19 -31.00 -5.34
N GLN A 126 -29.08 -31.66 -5.08
CA GLN A 126 -28.69 -32.10 -3.74
C GLN A 126 -27.90 -31.03 -2.96
N PHE A 127 -27.19 -30.10 -3.66
CA PHE A 127 -26.31 -29.13 -3.04
C PHE A 127 -26.91 -28.33 -1.86
N PRO A 128 -28.17 -27.86 -1.90
CA PRO A 128 -28.75 -27.16 -0.76
C PRO A 128 -28.79 -28.00 0.54
N LYS A 129 -28.94 -29.33 0.42
CA LYS A 129 -29.05 -30.26 1.54
C LYS A 129 -27.70 -30.72 2.10
N LEU A 130 -26.60 -30.55 1.30
CA LEU A 130 -25.28 -31.07 1.68
C LEU A 130 -24.71 -30.33 2.90
N VAL A 131 -24.18 -31.09 3.83
CA VAL A 131 -23.45 -30.60 5.01
C VAL A 131 -22.00 -31.10 4.95
N PHE A 132 -21.04 -30.25 5.29
CA PHE A 132 -19.63 -30.60 5.28
C PHE A 132 -19.13 -30.73 6.72
N GLN A 133 -18.48 -31.86 7.03
CA GLN A 133 -17.99 -32.15 8.39
C GLN A 133 -16.77 -31.29 8.74
N LYS A 134 -16.85 -30.63 9.90
CA LYS A 134 -15.75 -29.83 10.46
C LYS A 134 -14.66 -30.74 11.02
N THR A 135 -13.42 -30.26 11.00
CA THR A 135 -12.24 -30.96 11.52
C THR A 135 -11.40 -30.02 12.38
N SER A 136 -10.24 -30.46 12.84
CA SER A 136 -9.27 -29.61 13.53
C SER A 136 -8.60 -28.55 12.63
N SER A 137 -8.71 -28.68 11.30
CA SER A 137 -8.11 -27.75 10.33
C SER A 137 -8.89 -26.44 10.24
N ALA A 138 -8.27 -25.33 10.65
CA ALA A 138 -8.85 -23.99 10.55
C ALA A 138 -9.17 -23.59 9.10
N THR A 139 -8.29 -23.92 8.16
CA THR A 139 -8.48 -23.64 6.72
C THR A 139 -9.71 -24.35 6.16
N ARG A 140 -9.86 -25.62 6.50
CA ARG A 140 -11.03 -26.40 6.11
C ARG A 140 -12.32 -25.82 6.69
N ASN A 141 -12.32 -25.52 7.99
CA ASN A 141 -13.48 -24.97 8.67
C ASN A 141 -13.90 -23.60 8.15
N ASN A 142 -12.93 -22.77 7.70
CA ASN A 142 -13.22 -21.49 7.06
C ASN A 142 -13.93 -21.69 5.69
N LYS A 143 -13.50 -22.66 4.88
CA LYS A 143 -14.20 -22.99 3.61
C LYS A 143 -15.63 -23.46 3.87
N ILE A 144 -15.84 -24.32 4.86
CA ILE A 144 -17.17 -24.79 5.28
C ILE A 144 -18.04 -23.61 5.73
N LYS A 145 -17.52 -22.75 6.60
CA LYS A 145 -18.23 -21.57 7.07
C LYS A 145 -18.65 -20.64 5.92
N THR A 146 -17.78 -20.48 4.90
CA THR A 146 -18.11 -19.68 3.71
C THR A 146 -19.27 -20.30 2.94
N ILE A 147 -19.29 -21.62 2.75
CA ILE A 147 -20.39 -22.31 2.07
C ILE A 147 -21.70 -22.16 2.88
N GLU A 148 -21.65 -22.38 4.20
CA GLU A 148 -22.82 -22.27 5.09
C GLU A 148 -23.44 -20.86 5.04
N LEU A 149 -22.59 -19.82 5.15
CA LEU A 149 -23.03 -18.42 5.07
C LEU A 149 -23.62 -18.08 3.71
N SER A 150 -22.95 -18.46 2.63
CA SER A 150 -23.43 -18.17 1.26
C SER A 150 -24.74 -18.90 0.92
N LYS A 151 -24.96 -20.11 1.45
CA LYS A 151 -26.27 -20.80 1.34
C LYS A 151 -27.35 -20.00 2.07
N LYS A 152 -27.05 -19.52 3.29
CA LYS A 152 -27.99 -18.74 4.10
C LYS A 152 -28.35 -17.41 3.43
N ASP A 153 -27.37 -16.74 2.84
CA ASP A 153 -27.50 -15.42 2.22
C ASP A 153 -28.00 -15.49 0.76
N GLY A 154 -28.21 -16.70 0.21
CA GLY A 154 -28.65 -16.90 -1.18
C GLY A 154 -27.58 -16.64 -2.24
N THR A 155 -26.32 -16.37 -1.85
CA THR A 155 -25.22 -16.02 -2.77
C THR A 155 -24.40 -17.21 -3.26
N ALA A 156 -24.74 -18.44 -2.80
CA ALA A 156 -24.02 -19.66 -3.19
C ALA A 156 -24.30 -20.08 -4.64
N ILE A 157 -25.46 -19.73 -5.18
CA ILE A 157 -25.93 -20.07 -6.51
C ILE A 157 -26.16 -18.77 -7.28
N ILE A 158 -25.71 -18.73 -8.53
CA ILE A 158 -25.86 -17.58 -9.43
C ILE A 158 -26.39 -18.06 -10.80
N ASN A 159 -27.15 -17.22 -11.48
CA ASN A 159 -27.61 -17.43 -12.85
C ASN A 159 -27.16 -16.32 -13.81
N LYS A 160 -26.34 -15.38 -13.32
CA LYS A 160 -25.78 -14.28 -14.12
C LYS A 160 -24.31 -14.12 -13.79
N MET A 161 -23.51 -13.76 -14.79
CA MET A 161 -22.08 -13.47 -14.62
C MET A 161 -21.80 -12.00 -14.92
N ILE A 162 -21.14 -11.30 -14.00
CA ILE A 162 -20.75 -9.90 -14.19
C ILE A 162 -19.61 -9.81 -15.20
N VAL A 163 -19.74 -8.85 -16.11
CA VAL A 163 -18.75 -8.50 -17.12
C VAL A 163 -18.07 -7.20 -16.70
N SER A 164 -16.74 -7.21 -16.63
CA SER A 164 -15.95 -6.03 -16.26
C SER A 164 -16.10 -4.90 -17.29
N PRO A 165 -15.84 -3.64 -16.90
CA PRO A 165 -15.91 -2.50 -17.81
C PRO A 165 -15.07 -2.68 -19.06
N ALA A 166 -15.59 -2.21 -20.22
CA ALA A 166 -14.90 -2.37 -21.50
C ALA A 166 -13.56 -1.62 -21.51
N GLY A 167 -13.46 -0.44 -20.91
CA GLY A 167 -12.28 0.39 -20.94
C GLY A 167 -11.03 -0.23 -20.29
N VAL A 168 -11.19 -1.26 -19.41
CA VAL A 168 -10.05 -2.02 -18.84
C VAL A 168 -9.62 -3.22 -19.68
N ARG A 169 -10.36 -3.53 -20.76
CA ARG A 169 -10.14 -4.70 -21.64
C ARG A 169 -10.51 -4.41 -23.11
N ASP A 170 -10.41 -3.14 -23.53
CA ASP A 170 -10.83 -2.72 -24.87
C ASP A 170 -10.05 -3.41 -25.98
N ALA A 171 -10.69 -3.53 -27.13
CA ALA A 171 -10.06 -3.99 -28.34
C ALA A 171 -9.04 -2.95 -28.82
N LYS A 172 -7.85 -3.41 -29.19
CA LYS A 172 -6.77 -2.56 -29.70
C LYS A 172 -6.49 -2.94 -31.16
N GLU A 173 -6.36 -1.94 -32.00
CA GLU A 173 -5.88 -2.15 -33.36
C GLU A 173 -4.35 -2.04 -33.37
N ILE A 174 -3.69 -3.12 -33.79
CA ILE A 174 -2.23 -3.20 -33.88
C ILE A 174 -1.88 -3.70 -35.31
N GLY A 175 -1.33 -2.82 -36.13
CA GLY A 175 -0.92 -3.17 -37.51
C GLY A 175 -2.06 -3.66 -38.38
N GLY A 176 -3.25 -3.03 -38.31
CA GLY A 176 -4.43 -3.40 -39.07
C GLY A 176 -5.14 -4.69 -38.58
N ARG A 177 -4.71 -5.23 -37.45
CA ARG A 177 -5.34 -6.39 -36.82
C ARG A 177 -5.93 -6.02 -35.45
N ILE A 178 -7.09 -6.57 -35.17
CA ILE A 178 -7.75 -6.37 -33.88
C ILE A 178 -7.16 -7.37 -32.88
N SER A 179 -6.57 -6.82 -31.84
CA SER A 179 -6.11 -7.56 -30.67
C SER A 179 -7.09 -7.39 -29.52
N ILE A 180 -7.53 -8.49 -28.94
CA ILE A 180 -8.43 -8.51 -27.76
C ILE A 180 -7.75 -9.24 -26.60
N GLU A 181 -7.96 -8.73 -25.40
CA GLU A 181 -7.50 -9.36 -24.16
C GLU A 181 -8.06 -10.77 -23.99
N GLU A 182 -7.32 -11.68 -23.35
CA GLU A 182 -7.71 -13.08 -23.13
C GLU A 182 -9.07 -13.21 -22.42
N ILE A 183 -9.36 -12.30 -21.50
CA ILE A 183 -10.62 -12.29 -20.76
C ILE A 183 -11.84 -12.15 -21.69
N ASN A 184 -11.73 -11.39 -22.80
CA ASN A 184 -12.82 -11.25 -23.77
C ASN A 184 -13.13 -12.56 -24.47
N LYS A 185 -12.09 -13.38 -24.74
CA LYS A 185 -12.28 -14.73 -25.30
C LYS A 185 -13.02 -15.63 -24.32
N LYS A 186 -12.73 -15.52 -23.03
CA LYS A 186 -13.40 -16.29 -21.97
C LYS A 186 -14.87 -15.88 -21.83
N TYR A 187 -15.17 -14.57 -21.82
CA TYR A 187 -16.56 -14.09 -21.84
C TYR A 187 -17.32 -14.54 -23.09
N SER A 188 -16.72 -14.44 -24.27
CA SER A 188 -17.34 -14.91 -25.51
C SER A 188 -17.60 -16.42 -25.50
N SER A 189 -16.67 -17.21 -24.95
CA SER A 189 -16.86 -18.65 -24.77
C SER A 189 -18.00 -18.97 -23.80
N LEU A 190 -18.09 -18.24 -22.69
CA LEU A 190 -19.18 -18.38 -21.72
C LEU A 190 -20.53 -18.07 -22.37
N LEU A 191 -20.66 -16.93 -23.07
CA LEU A 191 -21.91 -16.52 -23.72
C LEU A 191 -22.38 -17.57 -24.73
N ARG A 192 -21.49 -18.06 -25.63
CA ARG A 192 -21.84 -19.14 -26.58
C ARG A 192 -22.31 -20.40 -25.89
N THR A 193 -21.66 -20.79 -24.77
CA THR A 193 -22.07 -21.99 -24.03
C THR A 193 -23.44 -21.78 -23.36
N ALA A 194 -23.70 -20.58 -22.81
CA ALA A 194 -24.99 -20.24 -22.22
C ALA A 194 -26.11 -20.20 -23.27
N ASP A 195 -25.84 -19.69 -24.47
CA ASP A 195 -26.80 -19.73 -25.59
C ASP A 195 -27.10 -21.17 -26.05
N SER A 196 -26.09 -22.05 -26.06
CA SER A 196 -26.28 -23.48 -26.36
C SER A 196 -27.24 -24.15 -25.35
N VAL A 197 -27.19 -23.74 -24.07
CA VAL A 197 -28.15 -24.23 -23.06
C VAL A 197 -29.57 -23.76 -23.38
N LYS A 198 -29.77 -22.51 -23.82
CA LYS A 198 -31.05 -21.95 -24.17
C LYS A 198 -31.68 -22.72 -25.33
N THR A 199 -30.93 -22.90 -26.42
CA THR A 199 -31.37 -23.68 -27.60
C THR A 199 -31.69 -25.10 -27.25
N ALA A 200 -30.93 -25.68 -26.35
CA ALA A 200 -31.11 -27.05 -25.94
C ALA A 200 -32.37 -27.27 -25.08
N LYS A 201 -32.83 -26.31 -24.27
CA LYS A 201 -34.10 -26.37 -23.53
C LYS A 201 -35.33 -26.47 -24.44
N GLU A 202 -35.20 -26.02 -25.68
CA GLU A 202 -36.28 -26.06 -26.69
C GLU A 202 -36.45 -27.46 -27.35
N ASN A 203 -35.55 -28.44 -27.05
CA ASN A 203 -35.54 -29.74 -27.70
C ASN A 203 -35.39 -30.91 -26.71
N PRO A 204 -36.49 -31.51 -26.20
CA PRO A 204 -36.51 -32.47 -25.08
C PRO A 204 -35.86 -33.83 -25.31
N VAL A 205 -35.47 -34.17 -26.54
CA VAL A 205 -34.91 -35.50 -26.89
C VAL A 205 -33.45 -35.70 -26.40
N ILE A 206 -32.80 -34.65 -25.87
CA ILE A 206 -31.35 -34.63 -25.67
C ILE A 206 -30.96 -34.46 -24.20
N GLU A 207 -31.76 -34.84 -23.24
CA GLU A 207 -31.61 -34.51 -21.81
C GLU A 207 -30.28 -34.98 -21.20
N GLN A 208 -29.72 -36.11 -21.62
CA GLN A 208 -28.41 -36.60 -21.15
C GLN A 208 -27.23 -35.76 -21.67
N PHE A 209 -27.31 -35.22 -22.90
CA PHE A 209 -26.27 -34.33 -23.45
C PHE A 209 -26.30 -32.94 -22.81
N TYR A 210 -27.43 -32.54 -22.26
CA TYR A 210 -27.63 -31.27 -21.57
C TYR A 210 -26.81 -31.13 -20.31
N ASP A 211 -26.64 -32.19 -19.57
CA ASP A 211 -25.94 -32.14 -18.30
C ASP A 211 -24.47 -31.74 -18.50
N GLY A 212 -23.82 -32.28 -19.52
CA GLY A 212 -22.45 -31.90 -19.89
C GLY A 212 -22.31 -30.42 -20.31
N ILE A 213 -23.34 -29.89 -21.06
CA ILE A 213 -23.33 -28.47 -21.46
C ILE A 213 -23.52 -27.57 -20.23
N LYS A 214 -24.41 -27.91 -19.31
CA LYS A 214 -24.63 -27.19 -18.05
C LYS A 214 -23.36 -27.18 -17.18
N TYR A 215 -22.71 -28.32 -17.07
CA TYR A 215 -21.42 -28.41 -16.38
C TYR A 215 -20.34 -27.54 -17.05
N ASN A 216 -20.32 -27.48 -18.40
CA ASN A 216 -19.40 -26.59 -19.13
C ASN A 216 -19.66 -25.11 -18.81
N VAL A 217 -20.92 -24.66 -18.63
CA VAL A 217 -21.19 -23.29 -18.16
C VAL A 217 -20.55 -23.06 -16.79
N GLN A 218 -20.70 -23.99 -15.85
CA GLN A 218 -20.02 -23.90 -14.53
C GLN A 218 -18.50 -23.76 -14.67
N LEU A 219 -17.89 -24.55 -15.54
CA LEU A 219 -16.45 -24.47 -15.79
C LEU A 219 -16.03 -23.14 -16.40
N LYS A 220 -16.79 -22.59 -17.37
CA LYS A 220 -16.50 -21.29 -17.97
C LYS A 220 -16.61 -20.14 -16.97
N VAL A 221 -17.61 -20.17 -16.11
CA VAL A 221 -17.73 -19.23 -14.99
C VAL A 221 -16.53 -19.32 -14.06
N TYR A 222 -16.08 -20.53 -13.73
CA TYR A 222 -14.88 -20.73 -12.92
C TYR A 222 -13.58 -20.28 -13.62
N GLU A 223 -13.44 -20.51 -14.94
CA GLU A 223 -12.29 -20.06 -15.73
C GLU A 223 -12.13 -18.53 -15.70
N ILE A 224 -13.25 -17.78 -15.75
CA ILE A 224 -13.24 -16.31 -15.62
C ILE A 224 -12.77 -15.89 -14.22
N TYR A 225 -13.32 -16.52 -13.19
CA TYR A 225 -12.89 -16.29 -11.81
C TYR A 225 -11.40 -16.59 -11.62
N ALA A 226 -10.93 -17.73 -12.12
CA ALA A 226 -9.53 -18.13 -12.02
C ALA A 226 -8.61 -17.15 -12.76
N TYR A 227 -9.05 -16.61 -13.91
CA TYR A 227 -8.32 -15.57 -14.62
C TYR A 227 -8.11 -14.32 -13.74
N TYR A 228 -9.18 -13.78 -13.16
CA TYR A 228 -9.07 -12.60 -12.29
C TYR A 228 -8.29 -12.89 -11.02
N LYS A 229 -8.49 -14.06 -10.42
CA LYS A 229 -7.72 -14.49 -9.27
C LYS A 229 -6.22 -14.50 -9.57
N ASN A 230 -5.81 -15.12 -10.66
CA ASN A 230 -4.41 -15.18 -11.10
C ASN A 230 -3.87 -13.80 -11.50
N PHE A 231 -4.74 -12.92 -12.04
CA PHE A 231 -4.36 -11.55 -12.37
C PHE A 231 -4.05 -10.71 -11.13
N TYR A 232 -4.81 -10.88 -10.04
CA TYR A 232 -4.64 -10.06 -8.84
C TYR A 232 -3.72 -10.68 -7.79
N GLU A 233 -3.73 -12.01 -7.66
CA GLU A 233 -3.03 -12.74 -6.59
C GLU A 233 -1.67 -13.28 -7.04
N GLY A 234 -0.85 -13.56 -6.02
CA GLY A 234 0.45 -14.21 -6.19
C GLY A 234 1.58 -13.26 -6.59
N LYS A 235 2.80 -13.81 -6.58
CA LYS A 235 4.05 -13.06 -6.81
C LYS A 235 4.09 -12.33 -8.17
N LYS A 236 3.43 -12.89 -9.19
CA LYS A 236 3.33 -12.30 -10.54
C LYS A 236 2.03 -11.51 -10.75
N GLY A 237 1.10 -11.54 -9.81
CA GLY A 237 -0.16 -10.84 -9.90
C GLY A 237 0.00 -9.33 -9.78
N PHE A 238 -1.04 -8.59 -10.18
CA PHE A 238 -1.04 -7.13 -10.21
C PHE A 238 -0.69 -6.51 -8.84
N GLY A 239 -1.25 -7.04 -7.75
CA GLY A 239 -1.03 -6.51 -6.40
C GLY A 239 0.43 -6.62 -5.96
N GLN A 240 1.04 -7.79 -6.14
CA GLN A 240 2.41 -8.03 -5.69
C GLN A 240 3.44 -7.72 -6.78
N GLY A 241 3.20 -8.15 -8.02
CA GLY A 241 4.16 -8.05 -9.11
C GLY A 241 4.27 -6.66 -9.73
N GLN A 242 3.20 -5.88 -9.73
CA GLN A 242 3.20 -4.56 -10.35
C GLN A 242 3.04 -3.42 -9.33
N TYR A 243 1.99 -3.44 -8.52
CA TYR A 243 1.73 -2.36 -7.56
C TYR A 243 2.81 -2.28 -6.47
N ALA A 244 3.11 -3.39 -5.82
CA ALA A 244 4.10 -3.45 -4.74
C ALA A 244 5.54 -3.26 -5.21
N HIS A 245 5.84 -3.59 -6.48
CA HIS A 245 7.18 -3.45 -7.07
C HIS A 245 7.37 -2.14 -7.82
N ARG A 246 6.36 -1.29 -7.90
CA ARG A 246 6.48 -0.04 -8.64
C ARG A 246 7.42 0.91 -7.93
N ALA A 247 8.47 1.35 -8.63
CA ALA A 247 9.32 2.44 -8.16
C ALA A 247 8.50 3.74 -8.13
N LEU A 248 8.47 4.40 -6.98
CA LEU A 248 7.85 5.71 -6.81
C LEU A 248 8.93 6.76 -6.68
N VAL A 249 8.62 7.97 -7.13
CA VAL A 249 9.44 9.15 -6.87
C VAL A 249 9.55 9.33 -5.35
N TYR A 250 10.75 9.67 -4.86
CA TYR A 250 11.08 9.74 -3.41
C TYR A 250 10.98 8.40 -2.65
N GLY A 251 10.96 7.25 -3.35
CA GLY A 251 11.16 5.94 -2.73
C GLY A 251 12.63 5.71 -2.39
N THR A 252 12.91 5.04 -1.27
CA THR A 252 14.26 4.61 -0.88
C THR A 252 14.31 3.12 -0.67
N ARG A 253 15.45 2.49 -1.01
CA ARG A 253 15.69 1.07 -0.78
C ARG A 253 16.77 0.93 0.30
N ASN A 254 16.45 0.18 1.36
CA ASN A 254 17.28 0.10 2.53
C ASN A 254 17.45 -1.35 2.99
N VAL A 255 18.59 -1.64 3.58
CA VAL A 255 18.80 -2.86 4.38
C VAL A 255 17.96 -2.75 5.65
N ILE A 256 17.44 -3.87 6.12
CA ILE A 256 16.69 -3.96 7.37
C ILE A 256 17.44 -4.73 8.44
N THR A 257 17.29 -4.24 9.67
CA THR A 257 17.73 -4.94 10.87
C THR A 257 16.57 -5.07 11.84
N SER A 258 16.67 -6.06 12.75
CA SER A 258 15.75 -6.18 13.87
C SER A 258 16.05 -5.12 14.92
N SER A 259 15.04 -4.58 15.59
CA SER A 259 15.27 -3.64 16.66
C SER A 259 15.87 -4.30 17.90
N GLN A 260 16.92 -3.69 18.43
CA GLN A 260 17.16 -3.74 19.86
C GLN A 260 16.16 -2.71 20.45
N LEU A 261 15.31 -3.17 21.36
CA LEU A 261 14.30 -2.30 21.97
C LEU A 261 15.01 -1.12 22.66
N LEU A 262 14.89 0.05 22.05
CA LEU A 262 15.31 1.32 22.65
C LEU A 262 14.14 1.79 23.53
N GLY A 263 14.46 2.21 24.74
CA GLY A 263 13.46 2.57 25.73
C GLY A 263 13.12 1.42 26.70
N LYS A 264 12.93 1.77 27.98
CA LYS A 264 12.71 0.81 29.07
C LYS A 264 11.24 0.45 29.23
N THR A 265 10.34 1.33 28.88
CA THR A 265 8.89 1.16 29.02
C THR A 265 8.17 1.55 27.73
N PRO A 266 6.93 1.07 27.50
CA PRO A 266 6.14 1.46 26.32
C PRO A 266 5.82 2.94 26.22
N ASP A 267 5.87 3.67 27.33
CA ASP A 267 5.63 5.11 27.40
C ASP A 267 6.87 5.95 27.14
N ASP A 268 8.06 5.32 27.10
CA ASP A 268 9.30 5.99 26.76
C ASP A 268 9.24 6.45 25.28
N PRO A 269 9.50 7.75 24.98
CA PRO A 269 9.55 8.26 23.62
C PRO A 269 10.55 7.54 22.71
N ALA A 270 11.59 6.94 23.28
CA ALA A 270 12.58 6.13 22.55
C ALA A 270 12.10 4.69 22.30
N TYR A 271 11.01 4.23 22.93
CA TYR A 271 10.48 2.87 22.72
C TYR A 271 10.03 2.68 21.27
N HIS A 272 10.44 1.56 20.68
CA HIS A 272 10.06 1.20 19.31
C HIS A 272 8.74 0.47 19.29
N LYS A 273 7.68 1.12 18.82
CA LYS A 273 6.33 0.56 18.72
C LYS A 273 6.17 -0.33 17.48
N TYR A 274 5.22 -1.25 17.53
CA TYR A 274 4.98 -2.22 16.45
C TYR A 274 4.50 -1.57 15.12
N ASP A 275 3.94 -0.37 15.19
CA ASP A 275 3.45 0.43 14.07
C ASP A 275 4.46 1.48 13.58
N GLU A 276 5.69 1.44 14.12
CA GLU A 276 6.78 2.36 13.77
C GLU A 276 7.88 1.64 12.98
N THR A 277 8.55 2.40 12.12
CA THR A 277 9.82 2.01 11.47
C THR A 277 10.84 3.10 11.75
N ILE A 278 11.99 2.70 12.29
CA ILE A 278 13.10 3.62 12.50
C ILE A 278 13.89 3.68 11.19
N VAL A 279 14.00 4.88 10.66
CA VAL A 279 14.63 5.15 9.36
C VAL A 279 15.87 6.01 9.56
N PRO A 280 17.01 5.64 8.95
CA PRO A 280 18.20 6.50 8.97
C PRO A 280 17.88 7.87 8.41
N VAL A 281 18.43 8.93 9.04
CA VAL A 281 18.13 10.33 8.70
C VAL A 281 18.34 10.63 7.21
N PHE A 282 19.39 10.10 6.60
CA PHE A 282 19.66 10.33 5.19
C PHE A 282 18.58 9.74 4.30
N GLN A 283 18.14 8.52 4.61
CA GLN A 283 17.08 7.82 3.87
C GLN A 283 15.74 8.52 4.07
N ALA A 284 15.43 8.94 5.29
CA ALA A 284 14.24 9.71 5.59
C ALA A 284 14.26 11.06 4.87
N ALA A 285 15.40 11.78 4.88
CA ALA A 285 15.55 13.04 4.17
C ALA A 285 15.35 12.91 2.66
N LYS A 286 15.79 11.81 2.05
CA LYS A 286 15.55 11.51 0.63
C LYS A 286 14.08 11.17 0.35
N ALA A 287 13.48 10.34 1.20
CA ALA A 287 12.07 9.94 1.04
C ALA A 287 11.11 11.13 1.25
N PHE A 288 11.44 12.07 2.13
CA PHE A 288 10.63 13.26 2.42
C PHE A 288 11.25 14.55 1.84
N GLN A 289 12.09 14.45 0.82
CA GLN A 289 12.93 15.54 0.33
C GLN A 289 12.21 16.89 0.16
N PRO A 290 11.04 17.02 -0.49
CA PRO A 290 10.39 18.32 -0.64
C PRO A 290 10.00 18.96 0.71
N LEU A 291 9.56 18.14 1.67
CA LEU A 291 9.17 18.59 3.00
C LEU A 291 10.40 18.97 3.83
N VAL A 292 11.46 18.18 3.73
CA VAL A 292 12.73 18.47 4.42
C VAL A 292 13.35 19.76 3.89
N ILE A 293 13.32 20.02 2.59
CA ILE A 293 13.75 21.28 1.98
C ILE A 293 12.92 22.46 2.52
N HIS A 294 11.61 22.28 2.64
CA HIS A 294 10.75 23.29 3.22
C HIS A 294 11.15 23.60 4.67
N GLU A 295 11.36 22.57 5.49
CA GLU A 295 11.75 22.74 6.89
C GLU A 295 13.15 23.35 7.05
N LEU A 296 14.13 22.93 6.22
CA LEU A 296 15.47 23.54 6.20
C LEU A 296 15.39 25.05 5.93
N LYS A 297 14.59 25.45 4.93
CA LYS A 297 14.38 26.87 4.63
C LYS A 297 13.67 27.58 5.76
N ARG A 298 12.57 27.02 6.27
CA ARG A 298 11.76 27.63 7.34
C ARG A 298 12.53 27.83 8.62
N ILE A 299 13.30 26.84 9.06
CA ILE A 299 13.96 26.86 10.38
C ILE A 299 15.28 27.61 10.33
N PHE A 300 16.04 27.52 9.23
CA PHE A 300 17.41 28.04 9.19
C PHE A 300 17.61 29.14 8.15
N TYR A 301 17.30 28.88 6.86
CA TYR A 301 17.73 29.78 5.78
C TYR A 301 16.91 31.06 5.68
N ASN A 302 15.59 31.00 5.81
CA ASN A 302 14.73 32.19 5.74
C ASN A 302 14.94 33.17 6.90
N GLN A 303 15.64 32.73 7.94
CA GLN A 303 15.99 33.60 9.08
C GLN A 303 17.21 34.49 8.79
N ILE A 304 18.02 34.09 7.83
CA ILE A 304 19.28 34.72 7.48
C ILE A 304 19.16 35.43 6.14
N PHE A 305 18.57 34.76 5.15
CA PHE A 305 18.53 35.25 3.78
C PHE A 305 17.15 35.81 3.41
N THR A 306 17.19 37.02 2.85
CA THR A 306 16.02 37.62 2.18
C THR A 306 16.42 37.93 0.75
N LEU A 307 15.61 37.57 -0.22
CA LEU A 307 15.89 37.85 -1.63
C LEU A 307 16.09 39.33 -1.87
N GLY A 308 17.20 39.67 -2.56
CA GLY A 308 17.58 41.04 -2.85
C GLY A 308 18.39 41.73 -1.77
N SER A 309 18.66 41.08 -0.60
CA SER A 309 19.52 41.66 0.42
C SER A 309 21.00 41.47 0.03
N THR A 310 21.79 42.47 0.33
CA THR A 310 23.25 42.49 0.16
C THR A 310 24.00 42.33 1.47
N ARG A 311 23.28 42.34 2.58
CA ARG A 311 23.83 42.12 3.93
C ARG A 311 22.95 41.15 4.69
N VAL A 312 23.60 40.18 5.35
CA VAL A 312 22.90 39.14 6.12
C VAL A 312 23.50 39.03 7.53
N PRO A 313 22.68 38.68 8.53
CA PRO A 313 23.19 38.42 9.87
C PRO A 313 23.96 37.08 9.85
N ALA A 314 25.17 37.08 10.40
CA ALA A 314 26.01 35.89 10.49
C ALA A 314 26.77 35.91 11.83
N ILE A 315 27.22 34.76 12.30
CA ILE A 315 27.86 34.64 13.61
C ILE A 315 29.37 34.48 13.42
N ASP A 316 30.12 35.37 14.01
CA ASP A 316 31.59 35.31 13.97
C ASP A 316 32.10 34.08 14.75
N PRO A 317 32.91 33.21 14.13
CA PRO A 317 33.43 32.01 14.78
C PRO A 317 34.29 32.25 16.03
N LYS A 318 34.90 33.39 16.13
CA LYS A 318 35.81 33.72 17.26
C LYS A 318 35.07 34.31 18.46
N THR A 319 34.15 35.23 18.20
CA THR A 319 33.45 35.98 19.24
C THR A 319 32.08 35.46 19.58
N LEU A 320 31.52 34.59 18.73
CA LEU A 320 30.14 34.08 18.76
C LEU A 320 29.08 35.20 18.75
N LYS A 321 29.44 36.39 18.33
CA LYS A 321 28.53 37.54 18.20
C LYS A 321 27.99 37.63 16.78
N VAL A 322 26.77 38.15 16.66
CA VAL A 322 26.14 38.42 15.36
C VAL A 322 26.81 39.67 14.75
N LEU A 323 27.19 39.50 13.50
CA LEU A 323 27.68 40.56 12.63
C LEU A 323 26.82 40.60 11.36
N TYR A 324 26.70 41.78 10.76
CA TYR A 324 26.10 41.92 9.44
C TYR A 324 27.22 41.85 8.40
N VAL A 325 27.22 40.78 7.60
CA VAL A 325 28.27 40.56 6.59
C VAL A 325 27.73 40.85 5.20
N ASP A 326 28.59 41.37 4.33
CA ASP A 326 28.22 41.66 2.95
C ASP A 326 28.24 40.37 2.13
N VAL A 327 27.17 40.18 1.36
CA VAL A 327 26.98 39.05 0.47
C VAL A 327 26.53 39.51 -0.93
N THR A 328 26.87 38.75 -1.94
CA THR A 328 26.39 39.03 -3.30
C THR A 328 24.96 38.53 -3.49
N SER A 329 24.18 39.18 -4.36
CA SER A 329 22.82 38.72 -4.71
C SER A 329 22.83 37.29 -5.27
N ALA A 330 23.91 36.89 -5.95
CA ALA A 330 24.10 35.52 -6.44
C ALA A 330 24.20 34.52 -5.28
N GLN A 331 25.00 34.82 -4.22
CA GLN A 331 25.11 33.96 -3.06
C GLN A 331 23.78 33.79 -2.31
N VAL A 332 23.00 34.90 -2.17
CA VAL A 332 21.67 34.84 -1.57
C VAL A 332 20.70 33.95 -2.40
N THR A 333 20.68 34.16 -3.72
CA THR A 333 19.84 33.37 -4.63
C THR A 333 20.24 31.89 -4.59
N GLU A 334 21.53 31.60 -4.60
CA GLU A 334 22.07 30.23 -4.49
C GLU A 334 21.69 29.60 -3.14
N ALA A 335 21.92 30.28 -2.02
CA ALA A 335 21.59 29.80 -0.67
C ALA A 335 20.10 29.46 -0.51
N MET A 336 19.22 30.24 -1.13
CA MET A 336 17.77 30.03 -1.11
C MET A 336 17.26 29.07 -2.19
N SER A 337 18.13 28.58 -3.09
CA SER A 337 17.73 27.66 -4.16
C SER A 337 17.33 26.28 -3.61
N THR A 338 16.47 25.60 -4.33
CA THR A 338 16.10 24.21 -4.02
C THR A 338 17.30 23.28 -4.21
N LYS A 339 18.13 23.57 -5.21
CA LYS A 339 19.32 22.78 -5.55
C LYS A 339 20.32 22.80 -4.37
N THR A 340 20.59 23.95 -3.78
CA THR A 340 21.48 24.03 -2.60
C THR A 340 20.98 23.19 -1.44
N SER A 341 19.66 23.20 -1.19
CA SER A 341 19.06 22.36 -0.14
C SER A 341 19.19 20.86 -0.47
N GLU A 342 19.06 20.47 -1.75
CA GLU A 342 19.29 19.10 -2.21
C GLU A 342 20.75 18.68 -2.06
N ASP A 343 21.68 19.58 -2.39
CA ASP A 343 23.12 19.35 -2.25
C ASP A 343 23.52 19.22 -0.76
N LEU A 344 22.89 19.99 0.14
CA LEU A 344 23.08 19.85 1.58
C LEU A 344 22.64 18.47 2.09
N ILE A 345 21.48 17.97 1.62
CA ILE A 345 21.02 16.63 1.95
C ILE A 345 22.02 15.58 1.39
N ALA A 346 22.55 15.79 0.19
CA ALA A 346 23.52 14.90 -0.43
C ALA A 346 24.88 14.91 0.30
N LEU A 347 25.30 16.04 0.86
CA LEU A 347 26.53 16.16 1.67
C LEU A 347 26.52 15.22 2.87
N PHE A 348 25.36 14.81 3.37
CA PHE A 348 25.28 13.83 4.47
C PHE A 348 25.93 12.48 4.13
N GLN A 349 26.08 12.12 2.85
CA GLN A 349 26.81 10.93 2.43
C GLN A 349 28.31 11.01 2.80
N ASN A 350 28.86 12.23 2.85
CA ASN A 350 30.24 12.43 3.27
C ASN A 350 30.36 12.44 4.80
N VAL A 351 30.87 11.35 5.35
CA VAL A 351 31.02 11.14 6.81
C VAL A 351 31.80 12.27 7.47
N HIS A 352 32.84 12.80 6.79
CA HIS A 352 33.67 13.87 7.32
C HIS A 352 32.96 15.23 7.44
N MET A 353 31.86 15.40 6.69
CA MET A 353 31.07 16.65 6.74
C MET A 353 30.02 16.64 7.84
N ARG A 354 29.55 15.47 8.25
CA ARG A 354 28.40 15.33 9.16
C ARG A 354 28.57 16.14 10.47
N ASN A 355 29.71 16.05 11.10
CA ASN A 355 29.98 16.67 12.38
C ASN A 355 30.62 18.07 12.27
N LYS A 356 30.81 18.61 11.05
CA LYS A 356 31.30 19.96 10.86
C LYS A 356 30.19 20.98 11.13
N PRO A 357 30.58 22.18 11.62
CA PRO A 357 29.67 23.31 11.73
C PRO A 357 29.07 23.70 10.38
N VAL A 358 27.80 24.11 10.41
CA VAL A 358 27.16 24.70 9.23
C VAL A 358 27.62 26.13 9.06
N ILE A 359 28.19 26.45 7.91
CA ILE A 359 28.79 27.77 7.62
C ILE A 359 28.13 28.41 6.40
N ILE A 360 28.10 29.74 6.40
CA ILE A 360 27.92 30.58 5.20
C ILE A 360 29.22 31.35 4.96
N LYS A 361 29.41 31.83 3.73
CA LYS A 361 30.55 32.63 3.33
C LYS A 361 30.10 34.02 2.92
N ASP A 362 30.86 35.05 3.32
CA ASP A 362 30.67 36.43 2.84
C ASP A 362 31.18 36.61 1.39
N ALA A 363 31.13 37.82 0.89
CA ALA A 363 31.61 38.18 -0.45
C ALA A 363 33.13 37.96 -0.62
N GLU A 364 33.89 37.90 0.46
CA GLU A 364 35.35 37.64 0.48
C GLU A 364 35.67 36.15 0.74
N ASN A 365 34.68 35.25 0.77
CA ASN A 365 34.81 33.84 1.10
C ASN A 365 35.20 33.52 2.56
N LYS A 366 35.06 34.44 3.49
CA LYS A 366 35.30 34.23 4.92
C LYS A 366 34.14 33.45 5.53
N PRO A 367 34.39 32.41 6.34
CA PRO A 367 33.32 31.56 6.89
C PRO A 367 32.69 32.16 8.15
N TYR A 368 31.39 32.03 8.30
CA TYR A 368 30.57 32.41 9.46
C TYR A 368 29.57 31.30 9.79
N TYR A 369 29.17 31.22 11.07
CA TYR A 369 28.14 30.27 11.49
C TYR A 369 26.73 30.81 11.22
N ILE A 370 25.79 29.89 11.00
CA ILE A 370 24.37 30.24 10.76
C ILE A 370 23.54 30.21 12.05
N SER A 371 23.88 29.33 12.98
CA SER A 371 23.16 29.13 14.24
C SER A 371 24.08 28.54 15.31
N LEU A 372 23.76 28.84 16.54
CA LEU A 372 24.38 28.26 17.72
C LEU A 372 23.42 27.37 18.47
N VAL A 373 23.96 26.44 19.23
CA VAL A 373 23.23 25.59 20.16
C VAL A 373 23.85 25.70 21.56
N TYR A 374 22.98 25.81 22.57
CA TYR A 374 23.34 25.67 23.98
C TYR A 374 22.92 24.26 24.42
N ASP A 375 23.92 23.41 24.69
CA ASP A 375 23.71 21.97 24.94
C ASP A 375 23.83 21.68 26.44
N LEU A 376 22.71 21.38 27.08
CA LEU A 376 22.61 21.01 28.48
C LEU A 376 22.55 19.49 28.74
N GLY A 377 22.68 18.68 27.69
CA GLY A 377 22.52 17.23 27.75
C GLY A 377 21.11 16.78 27.45
N ASP A 378 20.16 17.03 28.33
CA ASP A 378 18.76 16.65 28.15
C ASP A 378 17.94 17.72 27.39
N GLU A 379 18.47 18.94 27.31
CA GLU A 379 17.85 20.05 26.61
C GLU A 379 18.83 20.73 25.67
N ILE A 380 18.36 21.16 24.51
CA ILE A 380 19.09 21.92 23.53
C ILE A 380 18.29 23.14 23.12
N TYR A 381 18.94 24.28 23.15
CA TYR A 381 18.43 25.58 22.68
C TYR A 381 19.15 25.97 21.41
N SER A 382 18.43 26.25 20.34
CA SER A 382 18.97 26.78 19.09
C SER A 382 18.64 28.25 18.95
N PHE A 383 19.66 29.07 18.66
CA PHE A 383 19.56 30.52 18.54
C PHE A 383 20.62 31.07 17.60
N THR A 384 20.47 32.35 17.19
CA THR A 384 21.46 33.07 16.36
C THR A 384 22.14 34.18 17.11
N ASN A 385 21.51 34.78 18.13
CA ASN A 385 22.07 35.87 18.89
C ASN A 385 22.16 35.48 20.37
N ILE A 386 23.39 35.46 20.90
CA ILE A 386 23.70 35.05 22.27
C ILE A 386 23.14 36.01 23.31
N ASP A 387 23.16 37.32 23.01
CA ASP A 387 22.71 38.34 23.96
C ASP A 387 21.18 38.30 24.09
N ASN A 388 20.47 38.26 22.97
CA ASN A 388 18.99 38.03 22.94
C ASN A 388 18.62 36.71 23.60
N PHE A 389 19.42 35.65 23.39
CA PHE A 389 19.16 34.34 24.00
C PHE A 389 19.27 34.42 25.53
N LYS A 390 20.30 35.11 26.06
CA LYS A 390 20.46 35.32 27.51
C LYS A 390 19.30 36.10 28.11
N GLU A 391 18.81 37.13 27.43
CA GLU A 391 17.63 37.90 27.86
C GLU A 391 16.38 37.05 27.92
N LEU A 392 16.14 36.25 26.88
CA LEU A 392 15.02 35.31 26.82
C LEU A 392 15.10 34.22 27.90
N LEU A 393 16.30 33.70 28.14
CA LEU A 393 16.56 32.70 29.17
C LEU A 393 16.33 33.31 30.58
N ALA A 394 16.80 34.53 30.82
CA ALA A 394 16.58 35.23 32.09
C ALA A 394 15.09 35.52 32.36
N LYS A 395 14.35 35.81 31.32
CA LYS A 395 12.90 36.06 31.41
C LYS A 395 12.08 34.80 31.65
N ASN A 396 12.40 33.71 30.94
CA ASN A 396 11.56 32.49 30.94
C ASN A 396 12.05 31.41 31.92
N GLU A 397 13.38 31.34 32.14
CA GLU A 397 14.01 30.27 32.94
C GLU A 397 15.20 30.89 33.75
N PRO A 398 14.92 31.71 34.79
CA PRO A 398 15.94 32.47 35.48
C PRO A 398 17.00 31.60 36.17
N GLU A 399 16.67 30.41 36.62
CA GLU A 399 17.60 29.44 37.22
C GLU A 399 18.67 29.02 36.22
N LYS A 400 18.27 28.75 34.98
CA LYS A 400 19.21 28.38 33.90
C LYS A 400 20.02 29.57 33.39
N ALA A 401 19.44 30.77 33.44
CA ALA A 401 20.17 31.98 33.11
C ALA A 401 21.35 32.24 34.06
N ASN A 402 21.12 32.03 35.36
CA ASN A 402 22.18 32.14 36.38
C ASN A 402 23.26 31.06 36.23
N ALA A 403 22.91 29.90 35.71
CA ALA A 403 23.81 28.77 35.45
C ALA A 403 24.41 28.78 34.03
N PHE A 404 24.25 29.88 33.27
CA PHE A 404 24.68 29.95 31.88
C PHE A 404 26.21 29.83 31.76
N ASP A 405 26.65 28.80 31.00
CA ASP A 405 28.06 28.58 30.70
C ASP A 405 28.32 28.67 29.19
N ILE A 406 29.10 29.67 28.78
CA ILE A 406 29.44 29.87 27.36
C ILE A 406 30.21 28.68 26.76
N LYS A 407 30.90 27.87 27.57
CA LYS A 407 31.60 26.67 27.10
C LYS A 407 30.67 25.59 26.55
N LYS A 408 29.40 25.64 26.92
CA LYS A 408 28.36 24.77 26.41
C LYS A 408 27.70 25.30 25.15
N VAL A 409 28.10 26.48 24.68
CA VAL A 409 27.65 27.06 23.42
C VAL A 409 28.57 26.62 22.30
N ARG A 410 28.00 26.08 21.26
CA ARG A 410 28.73 25.63 20.07
C ARG A 410 27.91 25.90 18.80
N PRO A 411 28.55 25.93 17.62
CA PRO A 411 27.79 26.00 16.37
C PRO A 411 27.00 24.73 16.13
N ILE A 412 25.85 24.88 15.43
CA ILE A 412 25.06 23.73 14.96
C ILE A 412 25.83 22.96 13.88
N THR A 413 25.78 21.65 13.94
CA THR A 413 26.41 20.76 12.94
C THR A 413 25.49 20.39 11.82
N TYR A 414 26.02 19.92 10.67
CA TYR A 414 25.22 19.45 9.55
C TYR A 414 24.31 18.31 9.95
N VAL A 415 24.77 17.37 10.77
CA VAL A 415 23.94 16.23 11.22
C VAL A 415 22.76 16.69 12.04
N GLU A 416 22.93 17.66 12.92
CA GLU A 416 21.86 18.22 13.75
C GLU A 416 20.86 18.97 12.89
N MET A 417 21.33 19.83 12.00
CA MET A 417 20.48 20.61 11.10
C MET A 417 19.60 19.70 10.23
N ILE A 418 20.20 18.69 9.60
CA ILE A 418 19.45 17.73 8.77
C ILE A 418 18.50 16.89 9.63
N TYR A 419 18.94 16.46 10.83
CA TYR A 419 18.07 15.71 11.75
C TYR A 419 16.86 16.53 12.18
N ILE A 420 17.04 17.76 12.62
CA ILE A 420 15.95 18.65 13.05
C ILE A 420 14.94 18.86 11.93
N ALA A 421 15.41 19.21 10.72
CA ALA A 421 14.54 19.43 9.57
C ALA A 421 13.80 18.14 9.17
N THR A 422 14.49 17.00 9.15
CA THR A 422 13.89 15.72 8.80
C THR A 422 12.89 15.25 9.84
N TYR A 423 13.20 15.41 11.12
CA TYR A 423 12.29 15.08 12.22
C TYR A 423 10.99 15.89 12.12
N GLN A 424 11.08 17.20 11.92
CA GLN A 424 9.90 18.06 11.72
C GLN A 424 9.10 17.66 10.46
N ALA A 425 9.79 17.37 9.37
CA ALA A 425 9.17 16.94 8.12
C ALA A 425 8.45 15.59 8.23
N THR A 426 8.87 14.72 9.15
CA THR A 426 8.28 13.37 9.31
C THR A 426 7.30 13.25 10.47
N LEU A 427 7.24 14.26 11.34
CA LEU A 427 6.40 14.24 12.54
C LEU A 427 4.92 14.03 12.20
N GLY A 428 4.32 12.98 12.78
CA GLY A 428 2.92 12.62 12.55
C GLY A 428 2.61 12.04 11.16
N ARG A 429 3.61 11.81 10.32
CA ARG A 429 3.42 11.27 8.98
C ARG A 429 3.65 9.77 8.92
N HIS A 430 2.99 9.15 7.95
CA HIS A 430 3.10 7.72 7.69
C HIS A 430 3.78 7.49 6.34
N GLY A 431 4.55 6.42 6.27
CA GLY A 431 5.08 5.87 5.02
C GLY A 431 4.48 4.50 4.75
N THR A 432 4.65 4.00 3.53
CA THR A 432 4.37 2.61 3.19
C THR A 432 5.70 1.87 3.04
N VAL A 433 5.84 0.79 3.76
CA VAL A 433 7.01 -0.10 3.69
C VAL A 433 6.63 -1.37 2.94
N THR A 434 7.44 -1.73 1.95
CA THR A 434 7.35 -3.02 1.26
C THR A 434 8.59 -3.83 1.59
N ARG A 435 8.40 -4.97 2.24
CA ARG A 435 9.47 -5.93 2.55
C ARG A 435 9.65 -6.93 1.41
N TYR A 436 10.87 -7.12 0.97
CA TYR A 436 11.19 -8.14 -0.03
C TYR A 436 11.77 -9.40 0.60
N PRO A 437 11.42 -10.60 0.04
CA PRO A 437 10.47 -10.78 -1.05
C PRO A 437 9.02 -10.53 -0.62
N ALA A 438 8.22 -9.86 -1.50
CA ALA A 438 6.79 -9.68 -1.28
C ALA A 438 6.07 -11.00 -1.58
N ILE A 439 5.81 -11.79 -0.53
CA ILE A 439 5.20 -13.12 -0.65
C ILE A 439 3.68 -13.02 -0.55
N GLU A 440 3.18 -12.07 0.25
CA GLU A 440 1.76 -11.88 0.52
C GLU A 440 1.44 -10.39 0.76
N ILE A 441 0.17 -10.05 0.85
CA ILE A 441 -0.29 -8.67 1.10
C ILE A 441 0.32 -8.08 2.38
N GLY A 442 0.54 -8.90 3.41
CA GLY A 442 1.20 -8.49 4.65
C GLY A 442 2.67 -8.06 4.50
N SER A 443 3.29 -8.30 3.33
CA SER A 443 4.62 -7.76 3.02
C SER A 443 4.62 -6.26 2.75
N ILE A 444 3.45 -5.63 2.59
CA ILE A 444 3.24 -4.19 2.42
C ILE A 444 2.43 -3.71 3.61
N TYR A 445 2.90 -2.70 4.31
CA TYR A 445 2.18 -2.15 5.44
C TYR A 445 2.45 -0.66 5.64
N PRO A 446 1.46 0.10 6.12
CA PRO A 446 1.67 1.47 6.55
C PRO A 446 2.43 1.48 7.89
N THR A 447 3.29 2.46 8.07
CA THR A 447 4.09 2.64 9.28
C THR A 447 4.30 4.10 9.60
N LYS A 448 4.39 4.45 10.87
CA LYS A 448 4.90 5.74 11.31
C LYS A 448 6.41 5.78 11.13
N VAL A 449 6.92 6.89 10.65
CA VAL A 449 8.35 7.09 10.45
C VAL A 449 8.96 7.69 11.69
N LYS A 450 9.97 7.03 12.25
CA LYS A 450 10.80 7.51 13.35
C LYS A 450 12.22 7.68 12.84
N VAL A 451 12.76 8.88 12.97
CA VAL A 451 14.07 9.20 12.38
C VAL A 451 15.18 9.00 13.40
N ALA A 452 16.23 8.30 13.01
CA ALA A 452 17.45 8.16 13.82
C ALA A 452 18.69 8.44 12.96
N THR A 453 19.74 8.94 13.59
CA THR A 453 20.99 9.32 12.91
C THR A 453 22.15 8.44 13.32
N THR A 454 22.31 8.22 14.63
CA THR A 454 23.37 7.42 15.22
C THR A 454 22.80 6.26 16.00
N VAL A 455 23.54 5.17 16.12
CA VAL A 455 23.14 4.04 16.96
C VAL A 455 23.00 4.47 18.43
N PRO A 456 23.99 5.11 19.06
CA PRO A 456 23.77 5.78 20.32
C PRO A 456 22.98 7.08 20.05
N SER A 457 21.85 7.22 20.68
CA SER A 457 20.96 8.38 20.57
C SER A 457 20.49 8.81 21.96
N ARG A 458 20.01 10.03 22.07
CA ARG A 458 19.46 10.57 23.32
C ARG A 458 18.10 11.22 23.07
N THR A 459 17.22 11.16 24.05
CA THR A 459 15.99 11.95 24.07
C THR A 459 16.33 13.34 24.58
N ILE A 460 16.00 14.35 23.78
CA ILE A 460 16.21 15.75 24.17
C ILE A 460 14.91 16.54 24.08
N LYS A 461 14.86 17.63 24.82
CA LYS A 461 13.91 18.72 24.64
C LYS A 461 14.57 19.81 23.79
N PHE A 462 14.04 20.02 22.60
CA PHE A 462 14.54 21.02 21.65
C PHE A 462 13.71 22.29 21.75
N LYS A 463 14.36 23.43 21.94
CA LYS A 463 13.74 24.74 21.92
C LYS A 463 14.46 25.64 20.92
N SER A 464 13.71 26.39 20.15
CA SER A 464 14.28 27.35 19.18
C SER A 464 13.76 28.74 19.45
N GLN A 465 14.63 29.75 19.34
CA GLN A 465 14.23 31.17 19.44
C GLN A 465 13.17 31.57 18.40
N TYR A 466 13.07 30.83 17.27
CA TYR A 466 12.08 31.05 16.21
C TYR A 466 10.74 30.36 16.49
N MET A 467 10.70 29.49 17.48
CA MET A 467 9.50 28.79 17.94
C MET A 467 9.50 28.73 19.46
N PRO A 468 9.49 29.89 20.15
CA PRO A 468 9.70 29.97 21.60
C PRO A 468 8.61 29.28 22.41
N GLU A 469 7.40 29.11 21.83
CA GLU A 469 6.26 28.46 22.46
C GLU A 469 6.21 26.94 22.23
N GLN A 470 7.11 26.41 21.38
CA GLN A 470 7.15 24.99 21.03
C GLN A 470 8.39 24.32 21.61
N GLU A 471 8.18 23.58 22.68
CA GLU A 471 9.12 22.56 23.11
C GLU A 471 8.86 21.27 22.31
N VAL A 472 9.87 20.77 21.62
CA VAL A 472 9.75 19.54 20.84
C VAL A 472 10.62 18.46 21.47
N VAL A 473 9.99 17.33 21.84
CA VAL A 473 10.71 16.16 22.33
C VAL A 473 11.23 15.35 21.14
N MET A 474 12.55 15.28 21.01
CA MET A 474 13.25 14.54 19.95
C MET A 474 13.87 13.26 20.53
N PRO A 475 13.25 12.08 20.33
CA PRO A 475 13.60 10.85 21.05
C PRO A 475 14.89 10.17 20.57
N MET A 476 15.41 10.55 19.41
CA MET A 476 16.58 9.91 18.78
C MET A 476 17.57 10.96 18.25
N TYR A 477 17.80 11.99 19.05
CA TYR A 477 18.73 13.04 18.70
C TYR A 477 20.17 12.49 18.62
N PRO A 478 20.98 12.88 17.61
CA PRO A 478 22.32 12.33 17.41
C PRO A 478 23.28 12.68 18.55
N ILE A 479 24.16 11.72 18.86
CA ILE A 479 25.33 11.97 19.73
C ILE A 479 26.53 12.24 18.82
N ILE A 480 26.95 13.50 18.75
CA ILE A 480 27.92 13.99 17.73
C ILE A 480 29.31 13.37 17.86
N ASP A 481 29.75 13.11 19.08
CA ASP A 481 31.11 12.62 19.36
C ASP A 481 31.29 11.11 19.22
N LYS A 482 30.18 10.38 18.95
CA LYS A 482 30.22 8.94 18.83
C LYS A 482 29.63 8.53 17.48
N SER A 483 30.48 8.33 16.52
CA SER A 483 30.24 8.25 15.08
C SER A 483 29.69 6.95 14.54
N SER A 484 28.97 6.13 15.31
CA SER A 484 28.24 4.98 14.75
C SER A 484 26.95 5.45 14.11
N TYR A 485 27.01 5.83 12.84
CA TYR A 485 25.84 6.24 12.07
C TYR A 485 24.97 5.03 11.73
N LEU A 486 23.67 5.24 11.79
CA LEU A 486 22.69 4.25 11.34
C LEU A 486 22.57 4.30 9.83
N ASP A 487 22.73 3.16 9.15
CA ASP A 487 22.65 3.01 7.69
C ASP A 487 21.56 2.02 7.25
N SER A 488 20.93 1.31 8.19
CA SER A 488 19.87 0.35 7.96
C SER A 488 18.55 0.79 8.63
N CYS A 489 17.41 0.44 8.01
CA CYS A 489 16.12 0.63 8.65
C CYS A 489 15.88 -0.41 9.74
N ILE A 490 15.35 0.02 10.88
CA ILE A 490 15.04 -0.88 12.00
C ILE A 490 13.55 -1.13 12.03
N LEU A 491 13.17 -2.40 11.97
CA LEU A 491 11.79 -2.86 12.10
C LEU A 491 11.53 -3.45 13.47
N HIS A 492 10.30 -3.29 13.93
CA HIS A 492 9.85 -4.02 15.12
C HIS A 492 9.93 -5.54 14.88
N PRO A 493 10.36 -6.36 15.87
CA PRO A 493 10.52 -7.81 15.71
C PRO A 493 9.28 -8.53 15.17
N SER A 494 8.08 -8.05 15.48
CA SER A 494 6.82 -8.61 14.94
C SER A 494 6.69 -8.47 13.41
N ARG A 495 7.50 -7.62 12.76
CA ARG A 495 7.51 -7.36 11.32
C ARG A 495 8.70 -7.99 10.61
N THR A 496 9.59 -8.65 11.35
CA THR A 496 10.80 -9.31 10.82
C THR A 496 10.77 -10.82 11.00
N PRO A 497 9.87 -11.56 10.39
CA PRO A 497 9.96 -13.02 10.38
C PRO A 497 11.10 -13.44 9.43
N GLY A 498 12.26 -13.80 9.98
CA GLY A 498 13.44 -14.28 9.24
C GLY A 498 14.41 -13.16 8.82
N LEU A 499 15.69 -13.36 9.16
CA LEU A 499 16.82 -12.52 8.78
C LEU A 499 17.09 -12.61 7.27
N GLY A 500 17.30 -11.49 6.59
CA GLY A 500 17.81 -11.42 5.22
C GLY A 500 16.91 -10.75 4.19
N ALA A 501 15.99 -9.89 4.59
CA ALA A 501 15.10 -9.18 3.67
C ALA A 501 15.50 -7.70 3.50
N GLU A 502 15.37 -7.18 2.28
CA GLU A 502 15.49 -5.75 1.96
C GLU A 502 14.11 -5.08 2.01
N ILE A 503 14.07 -3.79 2.40
CA ILE A 503 12.86 -2.96 2.38
C ILE A 503 12.96 -1.90 1.29
N ILE A 504 11.86 -1.72 0.56
CA ILE A 504 11.59 -0.48 -0.17
C ILE A 504 10.57 0.30 0.63
N MET A 505 10.94 1.49 1.08
CA MET A 505 10.03 2.44 1.70
C MET A 505 9.40 3.31 0.62
N LEU A 506 8.08 3.24 0.49
CA LEU A 506 7.28 4.06 -0.40
C LEU A 506 6.57 5.13 0.41
N LEU A 507 6.75 6.38 0.00
CA LEU A 507 6.08 7.49 0.63
C LEU A 507 4.64 7.62 0.12
N TRP A 508 3.66 7.47 1.00
CA TRP A 508 2.31 7.97 0.77
C TRP A 508 2.07 9.19 1.65
N ILE A 509 1.93 10.35 1.02
CA ILE A 509 1.42 11.54 1.72
C ILE A 509 -0.10 11.34 1.76
N VAL A 510 -0.60 10.82 2.88
CA VAL A 510 -2.03 10.91 3.18
C VAL A 510 -2.25 12.31 3.72
N GLN A 511 -2.72 13.22 2.88
CA GLN A 511 -3.33 14.46 3.36
C GLN A 511 -4.61 14.09 4.10
N LYS A 512 -4.68 14.49 5.39
CA LYS A 512 -5.96 14.65 6.08
C LYS A 512 -6.65 15.91 5.58
#